data_ff1fcec9368601838e1a605fdd1c0fc6
#
_entry.id   ff1fcec9368601838e1a605fdd1c0fc6
#
_cell.length_a   1.000
_cell.length_b   1.000
_cell.length_c   1.000
_cell.angle_alpha   90.00
_cell.angle_beta   90.00
_cell.angle_gamma   90.00
#
_symmetry.space_group_name_H-M   'P 1'
#
loop_
_entity.id
_entity.type
_entity.pdbx_description
1 polymer ?
#
loop_
_entity_poly.entity_id
_entity_poly.type
_entity_poly.pdbx_seq_one_letter_code
_entity_poly.pdbx_strand_id
1 'polypeptide(L)'
;MESELQKKQLLLAADEMPLLRECAFFKSEDGFVHPNRVLDFDVLIYVVSGSVQVVEDDQEYCILPGELLFLKHGCHHYGTKRNPPMTSWYYFHFYLPKITAQTRFDPFESFTY
;
A
#
# COMPACT_ATOMS: atom_id res chain seq x y z
N MET A 1 -12.42 2.68 15.75
CA MET A 1 -12.58 2.93 14.63
C MET A 1 -11.85 2.14 13.71
N GLU A 2 -12.46 1.80 12.68
CA GLU A 2 -11.84 0.95 11.83
C GLU A 2 -10.69 1.55 11.19
N SER A 3 -10.66 2.82 11.02
CA SER A 3 -9.50 3.40 10.41
C SER A 3 -8.29 3.26 11.29
N GLU A 4 -8.46 3.26 12.61
CA GLU A 4 -7.34 3.04 13.44
C GLU A 4 -6.83 1.65 13.35
N LEU A 5 -7.68 0.67 13.20
CA LEU A 5 -7.22 -0.69 13.09
C LEU A 5 -6.50 -0.93 11.79
N GLN A 6 -6.78 -0.13 10.77
CA GLN A 6 -6.12 -0.32 9.50
C GLN A 6 -4.84 0.47 9.36
N LYS A 7 -4.59 1.38 10.28
CA LYS A 7 -3.38 2.19 10.16
C LYS A 7 -2.16 1.39 10.51
N LYS A 8 -1.10 1.67 9.84
CA LYS A 8 0.18 1.13 10.20
C LYS A 8 1.23 2.17 9.90
N GLN A 9 2.35 2.05 10.57
CA GLN A 9 3.42 2.99 10.40
C GLN A 9 4.43 2.45 9.43
N LEU A 10 5.00 3.33 8.63
CA LEU A 10 6.02 2.97 7.69
C LEU A 10 7.26 3.74 8.03
N LEU A 11 8.35 3.02 8.28
CA LEU A 11 9.61 3.62 8.61
C LEU A 11 10.54 3.53 7.43
N LEU A 12 10.97 4.66 6.93
CA LEU A 12 11.85 4.70 5.78
C LEU A 12 13.21 5.22 6.20
N ALA A 13 14.25 4.69 5.59
CA ALA A 13 15.60 5.16 5.85
C ALA A 13 15.78 6.50 5.17
N ALA A 14 16.13 7.51 5.93
CA ALA A 14 16.21 8.86 5.37
C ALA A 14 17.44 9.07 4.53
N ASP A 15 18.44 8.24 4.68
CA ASP A 15 19.69 8.39 3.93
C ASP A 15 19.67 7.62 2.61
N GLU A 16 18.55 7.01 2.26
CA GLU A 16 18.46 6.26 1.03
C GLU A 16 17.28 6.74 0.25
N MET A 17 17.45 6.91 -1.04
CA MET A 17 16.34 7.33 -1.90
C MET A 17 15.65 6.11 -2.42
N PRO A 18 14.32 6.11 -2.45
CA PRO A 18 13.59 5.06 -3.13
C PRO A 18 13.89 5.13 -4.63
N LEU A 19 13.96 3.99 -5.26
CA LEU A 19 14.14 3.93 -6.69
C LEU A 19 12.78 3.72 -7.32
N LEU A 20 12.25 4.74 -7.95
CA LEU A 20 10.94 4.68 -8.55
C LEU A 20 10.99 3.77 -9.76
N ARG A 21 10.08 2.80 -9.81
CA ARG A 21 9.98 1.91 -10.92
C ARG A 21 8.91 2.39 -11.88
N GLU A 22 7.77 2.81 -11.34
CA GLU A 22 6.65 3.17 -12.18
C GLU A 22 5.61 3.91 -11.34
N CYS A 23 4.92 4.86 -11.91
CA CYS A 23 3.77 5.47 -11.26
C CYS A 23 2.75 5.83 -12.30
N ALA A 24 1.48 5.76 -11.92
CA ALA A 24 0.39 6.07 -12.84
C ALA A 24 -0.91 6.27 -12.08
N PHE A 25 -1.90 6.74 -12.81
CA PHE A 25 -3.25 6.86 -12.32
C PHE A 25 -4.09 5.80 -13.03
N PHE A 26 -4.90 5.09 -12.27
CA PHE A 26 -5.76 4.06 -12.82
C PHE A 26 -7.20 4.30 -12.40
N LYS A 27 -8.12 4.14 -13.34
CA LYS A 27 -9.54 4.23 -13.05
C LYS A 27 -10.21 3.01 -13.60
N SER A 28 -10.93 2.30 -12.74
CA SER A 28 -11.60 1.08 -13.14
C SER A 28 -13.08 1.36 -13.32
N GLU A 29 -13.55 1.36 -14.55
CA GLU A 29 -14.95 1.70 -14.80
C GLU A 29 -15.89 0.63 -14.30
N ASP A 30 -15.47 -0.62 -14.37
CA ASP A 30 -16.34 -1.72 -13.99
C ASP A 30 -16.02 -2.33 -12.64
N GLY A 31 -15.10 -1.75 -11.93
CA GLY A 31 -14.64 -2.34 -10.71
C GLY A 31 -13.38 -3.18 -10.95
N PHE A 32 -12.76 -3.60 -9.88
CA PHE A 32 -11.44 -4.23 -9.98
C PHE A 32 -11.22 -5.13 -8.78
N VAL A 33 -10.63 -6.27 -9.00
CA VAL A 33 -10.21 -7.15 -7.91
C VAL A 33 -8.69 -7.14 -7.90
N HIS A 34 -8.13 -6.85 -6.73
CA HIS A 34 -6.67 -6.74 -6.63
C HIS A 34 -6.02 -8.06 -7.03
N PRO A 35 -4.99 -8.03 -7.87
CA PRO A 35 -4.37 -9.29 -8.32
C PRO A 35 -3.72 -10.05 -7.17
N ASN A 36 -3.69 -11.36 -7.32
CA ASN A 36 -3.11 -12.25 -6.33
C ASN A 36 -1.65 -12.46 -6.70
N ARG A 37 -0.74 -11.87 -5.91
CA ARG A 37 0.67 -11.97 -6.29
C ARG A 37 1.58 -11.59 -5.12
N VAL A 38 2.83 -11.95 -5.26
CA VAL A 38 3.91 -11.50 -4.39
C VAL A 38 4.85 -10.71 -5.28
N LEU A 39 5.12 -9.48 -4.89
CA LEU A 39 5.95 -8.60 -5.72
C LEU A 39 7.33 -8.45 -5.13
N ASP A 40 8.29 -8.10 -5.97
CA ASP A 40 9.63 -7.82 -5.51
C ASP A 40 9.88 -6.32 -5.39
N PHE A 41 8.83 -5.51 -5.41
CA PHE A 41 8.93 -4.09 -5.19
C PHE A 41 7.78 -3.65 -4.30
N ASP A 42 7.88 -2.45 -3.76
CA ASP A 42 6.88 -1.92 -2.87
C ASP A 42 5.86 -1.11 -3.65
N VAL A 43 4.64 -1.02 -3.12
CA VAL A 43 3.57 -0.32 -3.79
C VAL A 43 2.94 0.67 -2.81
N LEU A 44 2.76 1.90 -3.25
CA LEU A 44 2.01 2.88 -2.50
C LEU A 44 0.79 3.23 -3.34
N ILE A 45 -0.38 3.19 -2.73
CA ILE A 45 -1.63 3.49 -3.40
C ILE A 45 -2.30 4.66 -2.70
N TYR A 46 -2.73 5.64 -3.49
CA TYR A 46 -3.50 6.76 -2.96
C TYR A 46 -4.86 6.74 -3.67
N VAL A 47 -5.93 6.54 -2.91
CA VAL A 47 -7.26 6.39 -3.50
C VAL A 47 -7.91 7.74 -3.72
N VAL A 48 -8.44 7.96 -4.91
CA VAL A 48 -9.09 9.20 -5.27
C VAL A 48 -10.60 9.06 -5.20
N SER A 49 -11.16 7.97 -5.69
CA SER A 49 -12.59 7.74 -5.64
C SER A 49 -12.87 6.26 -5.45
N GLY A 50 -14.03 5.95 -4.90
CA GLY A 50 -14.41 4.57 -4.64
C GLY A 50 -13.70 4.01 -3.43
N SER A 51 -13.27 2.78 -3.50
CA SER A 51 -12.51 2.16 -2.41
C SER A 51 -11.70 1.01 -2.97
N VAL A 52 -10.58 0.73 -2.32
CA VAL A 52 -9.71 -0.37 -2.73
C VAL A 52 -9.63 -1.36 -1.58
N GLN A 53 -9.99 -2.60 -1.85
CA GLN A 53 -9.94 -3.65 -0.87
C GLN A 53 -8.79 -4.58 -1.22
N VAL A 54 -7.93 -4.87 -0.27
CA VAL A 54 -6.80 -5.76 -0.51
C VAL A 54 -6.42 -6.44 0.80
N VAL A 55 -5.93 -7.66 0.69
CA VAL A 55 -5.42 -8.42 1.83
C VAL A 55 -3.92 -8.54 1.65
N GLU A 56 -3.18 -8.23 2.70
CA GLU A 56 -1.73 -8.42 2.71
C GLU A 56 -1.40 -9.35 3.86
N ASP A 57 -0.90 -10.53 3.57
CA ASP A 57 -0.52 -11.51 4.59
C ASP A 57 -1.62 -11.69 5.62
N ASP A 58 -2.82 -11.94 5.14
CA ASP A 58 -3.99 -12.21 5.97
C ASP A 58 -4.56 -11.00 6.69
N GLN A 59 -4.01 -9.81 6.49
CA GLN A 59 -4.56 -8.60 7.06
C GLN A 59 -5.36 -7.88 5.98
N GLU A 60 -6.64 -7.66 6.24
CA GLU A 60 -7.51 -7.03 5.25
C GLU A 60 -7.53 -5.53 5.42
N TYR A 61 -7.45 -4.80 4.32
CA TYR A 61 -7.52 -3.35 4.31
C TYR A 61 -8.59 -2.90 3.33
N CYS A 62 -9.30 -1.84 3.68
CA CYS A 62 -10.22 -1.19 2.78
C CYS A 62 -9.87 0.30 2.80
N ILE A 63 -9.37 0.80 1.69
CA ILE A 63 -8.82 2.15 1.60
C ILE A 63 -9.82 3.05 0.94
N LEU A 64 -10.13 4.15 1.61
CA LEU A 64 -11.14 5.11 1.15
C LEU A 64 -10.47 6.31 0.50
N PRO A 65 -11.24 7.15 -0.20
CA PRO A 65 -10.64 8.31 -0.87
C PRO A 65 -9.86 9.18 0.10
N GLY A 66 -8.68 9.59 -0.33
CA GLY A 66 -7.80 10.39 0.50
C GLY A 66 -6.90 9.60 1.40
N GLU A 67 -7.01 8.28 1.39
CA GLU A 67 -6.17 7.42 2.23
C GLU A 67 -5.09 6.77 1.43
N LEU A 68 -4.02 6.39 2.11
CA LEU A 68 -2.87 5.74 1.50
C LEU A 68 -2.76 4.32 2.00
N LEU A 69 -2.28 3.44 1.14
CA LEU A 69 -1.96 2.07 1.52
C LEU A 69 -0.58 1.73 1.01
N PHE A 70 0.24 1.17 1.86
CA PHE A 70 1.55 0.70 1.48
C PHE A 70 1.55 -0.82 1.47
N LEU A 71 1.90 -1.41 0.33
CA LEU A 71 2.00 -2.86 0.21
C LEU A 71 3.47 -3.22 0.07
N LYS A 72 3.93 -4.09 0.95
CA LYS A 72 5.34 -4.37 1.07
C LYS A 72 5.77 -5.49 0.15
N HIS A 73 6.96 -5.36 -0.44
CA HIS A 73 7.50 -6.43 -1.25
C HIS A 73 7.66 -7.70 -0.42
N GLY A 74 7.54 -8.82 -1.05
CA GLY A 74 7.69 -10.11 -0.39
C GLY A 74 6.45 -10.60 0.32
N CYS A 75 5.45 -9.74 0.50
CA CYS A 75 4.21 -10.14 1.14
C CYS A 75 3.21 -10.55 0.08
N HIS A 76 2.29 -11.41 0.47
CA HIS A 76 1.28 -11.90 -0.45
C HIS A 76 0.10 -10.95 -0.44
N HIS A 77 -0.24 -10.40 -1.61
CA HIS A 77 -1.36 -9.49 -1.75
C HIS A 77 -2.44 -10.12 -2.61
N TYR A 78 -3.69 -9.89 -2.26
CA TYR A 78 -4.78 -10.34 -3.11
C TYR A 78 -6.06 -9.62 -2.72
N GLY A 79 -7.02 -9.60 -3.61
CA GLY A 79 -8.32 -9.03 -3.32
C GLY A 79 -9.34 -10.13 -3.17
N THR A 80 -10.31 -9.93 -2.28
CA THR A 80 -11.40 -10.88 -2.10
C THR A 80 -12.71 -10.32 -2.59
N LYS A 81 -12.77 -9.01 -2.84
CA LYS A 81 -13.99 -8.37 -3.28
C LYS A 81 -13.68 -7.44 -4.43
N ARG A 82 -14.66 -7.27 -5.30
CA ARG A 82 -14.51 -6.32 -6.39
C ARG A 82 -14.71 -4.91 -5.85
N ASN A 83 -13.80 -4.03 -6.19
CA ASN A 83 -13.95 -2.64 -5.81
C ASN A 83 -15.12 -2.03 -6.58
N PRO A 84 -15.74 -0.97 -6.07
CA PRO A 84 -16.87 -0.37 -6.75
C PRO A 84 -16.51 0.14 -8.14
N PRO A 85 -17.49 0.22 -9.05
CA PRO A 85 -17.23 0.82 -10.34
C PRO A 85 -16.73 2.25 -10.17
N MET A 86 -15.89 2.68 -11.06
CA MET A 86 -15.33 4.03 -11.08
C MET A 86 -14.35 4.27 -9.94
N THR A 87 -13.87 3.25 -9.28
CA THR A 87 -12.80 3.39 -8.30
C THR A 87 -11.53 3.82 -9.03
N SER A 88 -10.85 4.80 -8.48
CA SER A 88 -9.65 5.31 -9.10
C SER A 88 -8.59 5.60 -8.04
N TRP A 89 -7.35 5.44 -8.45
CA TRP A 89 -6.24 5.65 -7.53
C TRP A 89 -4.97 5.93 -8.30
N TYR A 90 -4.01 6.58 -7.57
CA TYR A 90 -2.65 6.68 -8.06
C TYR A 90 -1.86 5.55 -7.46
N TYR A 91 -0.93 4.97 -8.19
CA TYR A 91 -0.03 3.98 -7.63
C TYR A 91 1.40 4.31 -7.95
N PHE A 92 2.28 3.91 -7.04
CA PHE A 92 3.72 4.12 -7.18
C PHE A 92 4.39 2.81 -6.86
N HIS A 93 5.17 2.28 -7.79
CA HIS A 93 5.94 1.06 -7.59
C HIS A 93 7.38 1.49 -7.44
N PHE A 94 8.02 1.05 -6.38
CA PHE A 94 9.38 1.49 -6.13
C PHE A 94 10.13 0.47 -5.30
N TYR A 95 11.47 0.63 -5.26
CA TYR A 95 12.31 -0.21 -4.45
C TYR A 95 12.84 0.61 -3.30
N LEU A 96 12.83 0.02 -2.10
CA LEU A 96 13.39 0.64 -0.92
C LEU A 96 14.58 -0.20 -0.52
N PRO A 97 15.77 0.23 -0.87
CA PRO A 97 16.93 -0.65 -0.79
C PRO A 97 17.27 -1.11 0.61
N LYS A 98 16.88 -0.37 1.61
CA LYS A 98 17.26 -0.74 2.95
C LYS A 98 16.11 -1.13 3.84
N ILE A 99 15.00 -1.53 3.28
CA ILE A 99 13.88 -2.02 4.07
C ILE A 99 14.19 -3.47 4.38
N THR A 100 14.70 -3.72 5.56
CA THR A 100 15.03 -5.06 5.99
C THR A 100 14.54 -5.23 7.40
N ALA A 101 14.74 -6.41 7.95
CA ALA A 101 14.38 -6.64 9.32
C ALA A 101 15.14 -5.74 10.26
N GLN A 102 16.33 -5.37 9.90
CA GLN A 102 17.13 -4.52 10.74
C GLN A 102 16.63 -3.10 10.76
N THR A 103 15.92 -2.69 9.74
CA THR A 103 15.40 -1.35 9.71
C THR A 103 14.01 -1.28 10.23
N ARG A 104 13.57 -2.32 10.94
CA ARG A 104 12.28 -2.31 11.43
C ARG A 104 12.10 -1.23 12.45
N PHE A 105 10.86 -0.93 12.65
CA PHE A 105 10.44 0.12 13.48
C PHE A 105 10.90 0.07 14.89
N ASP A 106 11.39 1.17 15.38
CA ASP A 106 11.69 1.36 16.76
C ASP A 106 10.65 2.34 17.29
N PRO A 107 9.81 1.93 18.20
CA PRO A 107 8.71 2.80 18.63
C PRO A 107 9.13 4.10 19.21
N PHE A 108 10.31 4.15 19.78
CA PHE A 108 10.70 5.39 20.36
C PHE A 108 11.20 6.37 19.37
N GLU A 109 11.53 5.93 18.21
CA GLU A 109 12.00 6.81 17.25
C GLU A 109 10.97 7.21 16.33
N SER A 110 10.03 6.41 16.24
CA SER A 110 9.22 6.68 15.25
C SER A 110 8.27 7.55 15.51
N PHE A 111 7.95 7.68 16.09
CA PHE A 111 7.10 8.28 16.21
C PHE A 111 6.75 9.13 16.02
N THR A 112 7.02 9.36 15.85
CA THR A 112 6.95 10.36 15.94
C THR A 112 6.55 11.16 14.98
N TYR A 113 6.02 11.09 14.19
CA TYR A 113 5.52 12.01 13.36
C TYR A 113 4.07 12.05 13.26
#